data_8484f42d950afa53184242d19739b316
#
_entry.id   8484f42d950afa53184242d19739b316
#
_cell.length_a   1.000
_cell.length_b   1.000
_cell.length_c   1.000
_cell.angle_alpha   90.00
_cell.angle_beta   90.00
_cell.angle_gamma   90.00
#
_symmetry.space_group_name_H-M   'P 1'
#
loop_
_entity.id
_entity.type
_entity.pdbx_description
1 polymer ?
#
loop_
_entity_poly.entity_id
_entity_poly.type
_entity_poly.pdbx_seq_one_letter_code
_entity_poly.pdbx_strand_id
1 'polypeptide(L)'
;LPGYDPGYACQEPTPVKLLVAGGFGVGKTTLVETVSEIEPLRTEERLTAAGVGVDDLDGIEAKASTTVAMDFGRITLDDAGVVLYLFGTPGQERFWFMWDDLLNGALGAVVLVDTRRLDRSFAAVDFFESRGLPFVVGANCFHGEQAYTADEIRGALRLRDPQTPVLMLDARDRPDVRDVLLALLDRVIAKTRDAAPS
;
A
#
# COMPACT_ATOMS: atom_id res chain seq x y z
N LEU A 1 -46.04 20.36 17.33
CA LEU A 1 -44.98 19.44 16.93
C LEU A 1 -43.92 20.29 16.22
N PRO A 2 -42.65 20.36 16.70
CA PRO A 2 -41.58 21.05 15.98
C PRO A 2 -41.21 20.27 14.72
N GLY A 3 -41.00 21.02 13.63
CA GLY A 3 -40.79 20.50 12.30
C GLY A 3 -39.55 19.62 12.21
N TYR A 4 -39.71 18.49 11.57
CA TYR A 4 -38.66 17.63 11.08
C TYR A 4 -37.96 18.37 9.91
N ASP A 5 -36.73 18.78 10.10
CA ASP A 5 -35.89 19.36 9.07
C ASP A 5 -35.24 18.21 8.28
N PRO A 6 -35.59 18.00 7.00
CA PRO A 6 -35.03 16.90 6.19
C PRO A 6 -33.66 17.24 5.58
N GLY A 7 -32.92 18.21 6.15
CA GLY A 7 -31.75 18.83 5.52
C GLY A 7 -30.40 18.15 5.74
N TYR A 8 -30.27 17.09 6.55
CA TYR A 8 -29.01 16.34 6.67
C TYR A 8 -29.14 15.00 5.92
N ALA A 9 -29.04 15.04 4.61
CA ALA A 9 -28.61 13.86 3.89
C ALA A 9 -27.18 13.56 4.35
N CYS A 10 -26.99 12.54 5.20
CA CYS A 10 -25.68 11.97 5.45
C CYS A 10 -25.13 11.53 4.09
N GLN A 11 -24.27 12.34 3.48
CA GLN A 11 -23.52 11.88 2.30
C GLN A 11 -22.67 10.71 2.78
N GLU A 12 -22.84 9.56 2.17
CA GLU A 12 -21.97 8.42 2.42
C GLU A 12 -20.54 8.83 2.10
N PRO A 13 -19.57 8.57 2.99
CA PRO A 13 -18.20 8.97 2.74
C PRO A 13 -17.64 8.27 1.50
N THR A 14 -16.87 9.01 0.73
CA THR A 14 -16.23 8.48 -0.50
C THR A 14 -15.13 7.49 -0.14
N PRO A 15 -15.23 6.23 -0.59
CA PRO A 15 -14.21 5.24 -0.33
C PRO A 15 -12.97 5.47 -1.22
N VAL A 16 -11.80 5.45 -0.62
CA VAL A 16 -10.50 5.59 -1.31
C VAL A 16 -9.63 4.38 -0.96
N LYS A 17 -9.24 3.62 -1.96
CA LYS A 17 -8.35 2.47 -1.82
C LYS A 17 -6.90 2.89 -2.04
N LEU A 18 -6.05 2.60 -1.06
CA LEU A 18 -4.60 2.82 -1.10
C LEU A 18 -3.87 1.50 -0.83
N LEU A 19 -2.76 1.29 -1.52
CA LEU A 19 -1.91 0.12 -1.32
C LEU A 19 -0.72 0.46 -0.43
N VAL A 20 -0.29 -0.50 0.39
CA VAL A 20 0.96 -0.45 1.14
C VAL A 20 1.82 -1.60 0.67
N ALA A 21 2.85 -1.31 -0.11
CA ALA A 21 3.70 -2.28 -0.79
C ALA A 21 5.15 -2.23 -0.27
N GLY A 22 5.94 -3.21 -0.65
CA GLY A 22 7.34 -3.33 -0.27
C GLY A 22 7.73 -4.75 0.08
N GLY A 23 9.01 -4.99 0.29
CA GLY A 23 9.58 -6.30 0.58
C GLY A 23 9.04 -6.95 1.85
N PHE A 24 9.40 -8.21 2.04
CA PHE A 24 9.03 -8.92 3.29
C PHE A 24 9.75 -8.31 4.49
N GLY A 25 9.01 -8.05 5.58
CA GLY A 25 9.55 -7.50 6.83
C GLY A 25 9.89 -6.01 6.80
N VAL A 26 9.48 -5.26 5.76
CA VAL A 26 9.77 -3.82 5.62
C VAL A 26 8.92 -2.92 6.53
N GLY A 27 7.89 -3.45 7.20
CA GLY A 27 7.03 -2.70 8.13
C GLY A 27 5.63 -2.38 7.60
N LYS A 28 5.13 -3.06 6.54
CA LYS A 28 3.78 -2.83 5.99
C LYS A 28 2.67 -3.04 7.03
N THR A 29 2.68 -4.18 7.69
CA THR A 29 1.74 -4.50 8.79
C THR A 29 1.78 -3.43 9.87
N THR A 30 2.98 -3.06 10.32
CA THR A 30 3.17 -2.02 11.34
C THR A 30 2.60 -0.68 10.90
N LEU A 31 2.86 -0.26 9.66
CA LEU A 31 2.32 1.00 9.13
C LEU A 31 0.77 0.99 9.16
N VAL A 32 0.16 -0.09 8.67
CA VAL A 32 -1.31 -0.21 8.66
C VAL A 32 -1.87 -0.19 10.08
N GLU A 33 -1.28 -0.96 11.00
CA GLU A 33 -1.68 -1.02 12.42
C GLU A 33 -1.55 0.34 13.11
N THR A 34 -0.51 1.10 12.80
CA THR A 34 -0.23 2.39 13.45
C THR A 34 -1.33 3.44 13.20
N VAL A 35 -1.96 3.42 12.02
CA VAL A 35 -2.93 4.44 11.63
C VAL A 35 -4.36 3.95 11.56
N SER A 36 -4.58 2.65 11.49
CA SER A 36 -5.93 2.08 11.40
C SER A 36 -6.76 2.42 12.63
N GLU A 37 -8.01 2.81 12.43
CA GLU A 37 -9.01 3.04 13.47
C GLU A 37 -9.78 1.77 13.86
N ILE A 38 -9.60 0.71 13.08
CA ILE A 38 -10.16 -0.61 13.34
C ILE A 38 -9.02 -1.57 13.65
N GLU A 39 -9.32 -2.66 14.36
CA GLU A 39 -8.36 -3.74 14.50
C GLU A 39 -8.02 -4.29 13.10
N PRO A 40 -6.75 -4.30 12.69
CA PRO A 40 -6.37 -4.71 11.36
C PRO A 40 -6.80 -6.14 11.09
N LEU A 41 -7.56 -6.33 10.01
CA LEU A 41 -7.96 -7.65 9.58
C LEU A 41 -6.76 -8.30 8.87
N ARG A 42 -6.30 -9.42 9.40
CA ARG A 42 -5.34 -10.30 8.72
C ARG A 42 -6.12 -11.38 8.01
N THR A 43 -6.25 -11.25 6.71
CA THR A 43 -6.88 -12.32 5.92
C THR A 43 -5.85 -13.39 5.63
N GLU A 44 -6.05 -14.56 6.20
CA GLU A 44 -5.32 -15.76 5.82
C GLU A 44 -6.10 -16.48 4.71
N GLU A 45 -5.80 -16.19 3.46
CA GLU A 45 -6.34 -16.98 2.35
C GLU A 45 -5.47 -18.20 2.09
N ARG A 46 -6.09 -19.37 2.14
CA ARG A 46 -5.46 -20.62 1.69
C ARG A 46 -5.57 -20.67 0.17
N LEU A 47 -4.47 -20.35 -0.50
CA LEU A 47 -4.36 -20.63 -1.92
C LEU A 47 -4.15 -22.13 -2.11
N THR A 48 -5.20 -22.81 -2.52
CA THR A 48 -5.02 -24.13 -3.13
C THR A 48 -4.49 -23.90 -4.54
N ALA A 49 -3.32 -24.41 -4.83
CA ALA A 49 -2.79 -24.44 -6.19
C ALA A 49 -3.72 -25.32 -7.04
N ALA A 50 -4.77 -24.72 -7.59
CA ALA A 50 -5.59 -25.32 -8.61
C ALA A 50 -4.91 -25.07 -9.95
N GLY A 51 -4.31 -26.13 -10.52
CA GLY A 51 -4.09 -26.19 -11.95
C GLY A 51 -2.79 -25.65 -12.50
N VAL A 52 -1.68 -26.31 -12.22
CA VAL A 52 -0.66 -26.50 -13.24
C VAL A 52 -0.76 -27.98 -13.65
N GLY A 53 -1.30 -28.19 -14.86
CA GLY A 53 -1.34 -29.52 -15.44
C GLY A 53 0.05 -30.06 -15.65
N VAL A 54 0.38 -31.12 -14.94
CA VAL A 54 1.42 -32.08 -15.32
C VAL A 54 0.84 -33.46 -15.01
N ASP A 55 0.77 -34.23 -16.04
CA ASP A 55 0.45 -35.65 -16.01
C ASP A 55 1.36 -36.41 -15.03
N ASP A 56 0.75 -37.38 -14.37
CA ASP A 56 1.35 -38.57 -13.75
C ASP A 56 2.40 -38.33 -12.67
N LEU A 57 1.98 -38.58 -11.44
CA LEU A 57 2.79 -39.39 -10.50
C LEU A 57 1.94 -39.81 -9.28
N ASP A 58 1.88 -41.08 -9.08
CA ASP A 58 1.27 -41.81 -7.96
C ASP A 58 1.51 -41.17 -6.58
N GLY A 59 0.41 -40.86 -5.89
CA GLY A 59 0.33 -41.17 -4.47
C GLY A 59 1.09 -40.28 -3.48
N ILE A 60 1.07 -38.91 -3.57
CA ILE A 60 1.26 -38.05 -2.38
C ILE A 60 0.34 -36.85 -2.52
N GLU A 61 -0.79 -36.86 -1.81
CA GLU A 61 -1.62 -35.68 -1.59
C GLU A 61 -0.90 -34.70 -0.63
N ALA A 62 0.13 -34.08 -1.09
CA ALA A 62 0.60 -32.83 -0.48
C ALA A 62 -0.22 -31.70 -1.06
N LYS A 63 -1.41 -31.43 -0.53
CA LYS A 63 -2.12 -30.16 -0.69
C LYS A 63 -1.22 -29.08 -0.08
N ALA A 64 -0.31 -28.53 -0.89
CA ALA A 64 0.46 -27.36 -0.53
C ALA A 64 -0.51 -26.16 -0.48
N SER A 65 -1.27 -26.05 0.59
CA SER A 65 -2.02 -24.84 0.87
C SER A 65 -1.03 -23.81 1.42
N THR A 66 -0.81 -22.74 0.68
CA THR A 66 -0.01 -21.61 1.17
C THR A 66 -0.95 -20.54 1.66
N THR A 67 -0.79 -20.14 2.91
CA THR A 67 -1.52 -19.03 3.50
C THR A 67 -0.88 -17.71 3.05
N VAL A 68 -1.66 -16.82 2.45
CA VAL A 68 -1.26 -15.45 2.14
C VAL A 68 -1.91 -14.55 3.18
N ALA A 69 -1.07 -13.84 3.94
CA ALA A 69 -1.55 -12.82 4.85
C ALA A 69 -1.55 -11.47 4.12
N MET A 70 -2.68 -10.79 4.14
CA MET A 70 -2.83 -9.40 3.72
C MET A 70 -3.31 -8.57 4.90
N ASP A 71 -2.72 -7.40 5.07
CA ASP A 71 -3.15 -6.46 6.09
C ASP A 71 -4.24 -5.54 5.51
N PHE A 72 -5.27 -5.29 6.28
CA PHE A 72 -6.32 -4.35 5.93
C PHE A 72 -6.54 -3.38 7.08
N GLY A 73 -6.58 -2.08 6.77
CA GLY A 73 -6.84 -1.02 7.73
C GLY A 73 -7.80 0.03 7.16
N ARG A 74 -8.37 0.81 8.06
CA ARG A 74 -9.33 1.87 7.73
C ARG A 74 -9.01 3.15 8.49
N ILE A 75 -9.16 4.29 7.80
CA ILE A 75 -9.04 5.63 8.39
C ILE A 75 -10.21 6.47 7.88
N THR A 76 -11.00 7.04 8.77
CA THR A 76 -12.08 7.96 8.42
C THR A 76 -11.57 9.40 8.50
N LEU A 77 -11.83 10.19 7.46
CA LEU A 77 -11.54 11.61 7.38
C LEU A 77 -12.86 12.35 7.33
N ASP A 78 -13.47 12.56 8.50
CA ASP A 78 -14.84 13.09 8.64
C ASP A 78 -14.97 14.46 7.97
N ASP A 79 -14.02 15.38 8.19
CA ASP A 79 -14.04 16.73 7.61
C ASP A 79 -13.98 16.73 6.06
N ALA A 80 -13.40 15.69 5.47
CA ALA A 80 -13.29 15.52 4.03
C ALA A 80 -14.41 14.66 3.43
N GLY A 81 -15.22 13.99 4.26
CA GLY A 81 -16.21 13.02 3.80
C GLY A 81 -15.57 11.84 3.05
N VAL A 82 -14.39 11.39 3.49
CA VAL A 82 -13.60 10.34 2.83
C VAL A 82 -13.27 9.23 3.81
N VAL A 83 -13.28 7.99 3.36
CA VAL A 83 -12.73 6.84 4.09
C VAL A 83 -11.58 6.23 3.29
N LEU A 84 -10.41 6.18 3.89
CA LEU A 84 -9.24 5.52 3.33
C LEU A 84 -9.25 4.04 3.74
N TYR A 85 -9.13 3.17 2.75
CA TYR A 85 -8.92 1.74 2.93
C TYR A 85 -7.49 1.38 2.55
N LEU A 86 -6.71 0.92 3.51
CA LEU A 86 -5.32 0.53 3.34
C LEU A 86 -5.22 -0.99 3.13
N PHE A 87 -4.57 -1.41 2.05
CA PHE A 87 -4.33 -2.81 1.75
C PHE A 87 -2.82 -3.08 1.69
N GLY A 88 -2.32 -3.87 2.64
CA GLY A 88 -0.95 -4.34 2.62
C GLY A 88 -0.77 -5.43 1.56
N THR A 89 0.15 -5.22 0.61
CA THR A 89 0.43 -6.24 -0.41
C THR A 89 1.30 -7.35 0.17
N PRO A 90 1.15 -8.60 -0.29
CA PRO A 90 2.08 -9.67 0.06
C PRO A 90 3.52 -9.29 -0.32
N GLY A 91 4.44 -9.39 0.65
CA GLY A 91 5.84 -8.99 0.43
C GLY A 91 6.72 -10.08 -0.16
N GLN A 92 6.22 -11.31 -0.33
CA GLN A 92 6.96 -12.43 -0.90
C GLN A 92 6.75 -12.48 -2.41
N GLU A 93 7.83 -12.65 -3.18
CA GLU A 93 7.83 -12.63 -4.65
C GLU A 93 6.85 -13.62 -5.28
N ARG A 94 6.72 -14.79 -4.68
CA ARG A 94 5.80 -15.85 -5.15
C ARG A 94 4.32 -15.42 -5.16
N PHE A 95 3.96 -14.30 -4.49
CA PHE A 95 2.60 -13.78 -4.43
C PHE A 95 2.40 -12.50 -5.23
N TRP A 96 3.37 -12.06 -6.01
CA TRP A 96 3.25 -10.84 -6.79
C TRP A 96 2.18 -10.90 -7.88
N PHE A 97 1.79 -12.09 -8.31
CA PHE A 97 0.66 -12.25 -9.24
C PHE A 97 -0.65 -11.65 -8.68
N MET A 98 -0.79 -11.54 -7.35
CA MET A 98 -1.97 -10.92 -6.71
C MET A 98 -1.95 -9.39 -6.78
N TRP A 99 -0.80 -8.79 -7.07
CA TRP A 99 -0.68 -7.34 -7.08
C TRP A 99 -1.49 -6.70 -8.20
N ASP A 100 -1.65 -7.37 -9.32
CA ASP A 100 -2.49 -6.89 -10.43
C ASP A 100 -3.96 -6.81 -10.02
N ASP A 101 -4.45 -7.78 -9.25
CA ASP A 101 -5.82 -7.75 -8.72
C ASP A 101 -5.97 -6.66 -7.65
N LEU A 102 -4.96 -6.46 -6.82
CA LEU A 102 -4.97 -5.42 -5.80
C LEU A 102 -4.96 -4.01 -6.39
N LEU A 103 -4.38 -3.82 -7.59
CA LEU A 103 -4.39 -2.53 -8.29
C LEU A 103 -5.79 -2.08 -8.67
N ASN A 104 -6.73 -2.99 -8.89
CA ASN A 104 -8.07 -2.65 -9.32
C ASN A 104 -8.76 -1.73 -8.30
N GLY A 105 -9.07 -0.50 -8.74
CA GLY A 105 -9.69 0.53 -7.91
C GLY A 105 -8.75 1.22 -6.91
N ALA A 106 -7.44 0.91 -6.90
CA ALA A 106 -6.48 1.64 -6.10
C ALA A 106 -6.16 3.01 -6.73
N LEU A 107 -6.14 4.05 -5.92
CA LEU A 107 -5.80 5.40 -6.36
C LEU A 107 -4.30 5.71 -6.23
N GLY A 108 -3.60 5.00 -5.34
CA GLY A 108 -2.17 5.20 -5.14
C GLY A 108 -1.55 4.17 -4.21
N ALA A 109 -0.24 4.23 -4.06
CA ALA A 109 0.50 3.30 -3.22
C ALA A 109 1.59 3.98 -2.37
N VAL A 110 1.79 3.49 -1.15
CA VAL A 110 3.01 3.71 -0.37
C VAL A 110 3.94 2.53 -0.63
N VAL A 111 5.12 2.79 -1.19
CA VAL A 111 6.16 1.77 -1.36
C VAL A 111 7.15 1.91 -0.21
N LEU A 112 7.05 1.03 0.78
CA LEU A 112 7.99 0.99 1.89
C LEU A 112 9.31 0.36 1.45
N VAL A 113 10.40 1.01 1.80
CA VAL A 113 11.76 0.54 1.53
C VAL A 113 12.56 0.41 2.83
N ASP A 114 13.41 -0.60 2.89
CA ASP A 114 14.41 -0.80 3.93
C ASP A 114 15.79 -0.48 3.33
N THR A 115 16.41 0.59 3.76
CA THR A 115 17.71 1.03 3.24
C THR A 115 18.83 0.03 3.46
N ARG A 116 18.67 -0.90 4.40
CA ARG A 116 19.61 -2.00 4.65
C ARG A 116 19.51 -3.11 3.59
N ARG A 117 18.38 -3.16 2.84
CA ARG A 117 18.07 -4.17 1.83
C ARG A 117 17.31 -3.54 0.67
N LEU A 118 17.84 -2.45 0.15
CA LEU A 118 17.17 -1.65 -0.88
C LEU A 118 16.90 -2.43 -2.17
N ASP A 119 17.73 -3.45 -2.45
CA ASP A 119 17.56 -4.39 -3.57
C ASP A 119 16.19 -5.04 -3.61
N ARG A 120 15.57 -5.31 -2.45
CA ARG A 120 14.23 -5.91 -2.35
C ARG A 120 13.10 -4.96 -2.70
N SER A 121 13.40 -3.70 -2.90
CA SER A 121 12.40 -2.66 -3.18
C SER A 121 12.26 -2.35 -4.66
N PHE A 122 13.26 -2.69 -5.50
CA PHE A 122 13.26 -2.36 -6.92
C PHE A 122 12.04 -2.89 -7.65
N ALA A 123 11.67 -4.13 -7.42
CA ALA A 123 10.55 -4.73 -8.10
C ALA A 123 9.21 -4.08 -7.73
N ALA A 124 9.05 -3.62 -6.49
CA ALA A 124 7.86 -2.87 -6.10
C ALA A 124 7.81 -1.50 -6.80
N VAL A 125 8.93 -0.80 -6.87
CA VAL A 125 9.04 0.47 -7.59
C VAL A 125 8.74 0.28 -9.07
N ASP A 126 9.41 -0.67 -9.74
CA ASP A 126 9.21 -0.96 -11.17
C ASP A 126 7.76 -1.36 -11.46
N PHE A 127 7.12 -2.08 -10.55
CA PHE A 127 5.73 -2.49 -10.69
C PHE A 127 4.79 -1.28 -10.78
N PHE A 128 4.88 -0.34 -9.84
CA PHE A 128 4.00 0.84 -9.84
C PHE A 128 4.35 1.83 -10.94
N GLU A 129 5.63 2.02 -11.24
CA GLU A 129 6.08 2.87 -12.34
C GLU A 129 5.56 2.37 -13.69
N SER A 130 5.66 1.05 -13.94
CA SER A 130 5.21 0.46 -15.21
C SER A 130 3.70 0.55 -15.43
N ARG A 131 2.94 0.65 -14.36
CA ARG A 131 1.46 0.77 -14.41
C ARG A 131 0.95 2.20 -14.30
N GLY A 132 1.86 3.17 -14.07
CA GLY A 132 1.52 4.58 -13.97
C GLY A 132 0.68 4.93 -12.73
N LEU A 133 0.57 4.00 -11.73
CA LEU A 133 -0.11 4.29 -10.49
C LEU A 133 0.68 5.33 -9.69
N PRO A 134 0.05 6.43 -9.21
CA PRO A 134 0.72 7.36 -8.31
C PRO A 134 1.24 6.65 -7.06
N PHE A 135 2.49 6.89 -6.69
CA PHE A 135 3.04 6.35 -5.45
C PHE A 135 4.03 7.30 -4.79
N VAL A 136 4.28 7.04 -3.53
CA VAL A 136 5.34 7.67 -2.73
C VAL A 136 6.26 6.58 -2.18
N VAL A 137 7.51 6.92 -1.95
CA VAL A 137 8.47 6.03 -1.28
C VAL A 137 8.56 6.43 0.17
N GLY A 138 8.34 5.47 1.06
CA GLY A 138 8.54 5.60 2.50
C GLY A 138 9.77 4.81 2.93
N ALA A 139 10.86 5.49 3.25
CA ALA A 139 12.06 4.83 3.77
C ALA A 139 11.92 4.59 5.28
N ASN A 140 11.69 3.34 5.66
CA ASN A 140 11.47 2.98 7.05
C ASN A 140 12.79 2.98 7.83
N CYS A 141 12.89 3.92 8.78
CA CYS A 141 14.03 4.10 9.66
C CYS A 141 13.88 3.22 10.90
N PHE A 142 14.38 2.01 10.83
CA PHE A 142 14.38 1.10 11.98
C PHE A 142 15.24 1.68 13.10
N HIS A 143 14.62 1.87 14.27
CA HIS A 143 15.29 2.40 15.48
C HIS A 143 15.80 3.86 15.39
N GLY A 144 15.23 4.67 14.47
CA GLY A 144 15.55 6.09 14.35
C GLY A 144 16.88 6.40 13.66
N GLU A 145 17.58 5.41 13.15
CA GLU A 145 18.82 5.62 12.41
C GLU A 145 18.51 5.95 10.95
N GLN A 146 18.82 7.18 10.55
CA GLN A 146 18.77 7.64 9.16
C GLN A 146 20.19 7.64 8.60
N ALA A 147 20.57 6.57 7.90
CA ALA A 147 21.88 6.45 7.29
C ALA A 147 22.00 7.20 5.95
N TYR A 148 20.86 7.49 5.31
CA TYR A 148 20.80 8.05 3.96
C TYR A 148 19.77 9.17 3.86
N THR A 149 20.00 10.11 2.96
CA THR A 149 19.06 11.18 2.61
C THR A 149 18.01 10.70 1.61
N ALA A 150 16.91 11.43 1.50
CA ALA A 150 15.87 11.15 0.51
C ALA A 150 16.42 11.17 -0.93
N ASP A 151 17.38 12.06 -1.24
CA ASP A 151 17.97 12.15 -2.57
C ASP A 151 18.89 10.98 -2.89
N GLU A 152 19.65 10.49 -1.91
CA GLU A 152 20.46 9.28 -2.07
C GLU A 152 19.59 8.05 -2.33
N ILE A 153 18.48 7.92 -1.59
CA ILE A 153 17.51 6.83 -1.79
C ILE A 153 16.86 6.94 -3.15
N ARG A 154 16.43 8.16 -3.56
CA ARG A 154 15.88 8.43 -4.88
C ARG A 154 16.82 8.00 -6.00
N GLY A 155 18.09 8.38 -5.89
CA GLY A 155 19.13 8.03 -6.85
C GLY A 155 19.39 6.52 -6.91
N ALA A 156 19.44 5.87 -5.74
CA ALA A 156 19.66 4.44 -5.64
C ALA A 156 18.50 3.62 -6.23
N LEU A 157 17.24 4.05 -6.01
CA LEU A 157 16.05 3.43 -6.58
C LEU A 157 15.87 3.75 -8.07
N ARG A 158 16.62 4.71 -8.62
CA ARG A 158 16.52 5.15 -10.03
C ARG A 158 15.09 5.53 -10.42
N LEU A 159 14.39 6.27 -9.54
CA LEU A 159 13.02 6.69 -9.81
C LEU A 159 12.92 7.44 -11.12
N ARG A 160 12.03 6.99 -12.02
CA ARG A 160 11.85 7.58 -13.37
C ARG A 160 11.24 8.97 -13.28
N ASP A 161 10.29 9.16 -12.37
CA ASP A 161 9.68 10.47 -12.11
C ASP A 161 10.41 11.16 -10.95
N PRO A 162 11.16 12.23 -11.22
CA PRO A 162 11.90 12.98 -10.19
C PRO A 162 11.00 13.63 -9.14
N GLN A 163 9.71 13.80 -9.44
CA GLN A 163 8.73 14.34 -8.51
C GLN A 163 8.11 13.28 -7.59
N THR A 164 8.45 12.00 -7.73
CA THR A 164 7.98 10.98 -6.79
C THR A 164 8.50 11.30 -5.39
N PRO A 165 7.63 11.55 -4.40
CA PRO A 165 8.08 11.88 -3.06
C PRO A 165 8.83 10.71 -2.42
N VAL A 166 9.93 11.04 -1.73
CA VAL A 166 10.69 10.10 -0.89
C VAL A 166 10.72 10.70 0.50
N LEU A 167 10.10 10.01 1.47
CA LEU A 167 10.00 10.45 2.85
C LEU A 167 10.68 9.43 3.75
N MET A 168 11.34 9.94 4.79
CA MET A 168 11.83 9.11 5.89
C MET A 168 10.69 8.92 6.89
N LEU A 169 10.51 7.72 7.45
CA LEU A 169 9.49 7.46 8.45
C LEU A 169 9.94 6.36 9.41
N ASP A 170 9.38 6.37 10.60
CA ASP A 170 9.25 5.17 11.43
C ASP A 170 7.82 4.65 11.29
N ALA A 171 7.65 3.44 10.77
CA ALA A 171 6.32 2.85 10.57
C ALA A 171 5.50 2.70 11.87
N ARG A 172 6.14 2.83 13.05
CA ARG A 172 5.51 2.82 14.38
C ARG A 172 5.08 4.22 14.83
N ASP A 173 5.58 5.27 14.18
CA ASP A 173 5.25 6.64 14.52
C ASP A 173 4.05 7.14 13.70
N ARG A 174 2.95 7.46 14.40
CA ARG A 174 1.71 7.86 13.74
C ARG A 174 1.82 9.18 12.97
N PRO A 175 2.49 10.23 13.47
CA PRO A 175 2.80 11.43 12.71
C PRO A 175 3.54 11.14 11.41
N ASP A 176 4.61 10.34 11.43
CA ASP A 176 5.39 10.00 10.24
C ASP A 176 4.54 9.30 9.19
N VAL A 177 3.77 8.29 9.62
CA VAL A 177 2.88 7.53 8.72
C VAL A 177 1.80 8.45 8.13
N ARG A 178 1.22 9.35 8.93
CA ARG A 178 0.25 10.35 8.45
C ARG A 178 0.87 11.23 7.36
N ASP A 179 2.08 11.73 7.57
CA ASP A 179 2.74 12.62 6.62
C ASP A 179 3.03 11.93 5.28
N VAL A 180 3.38 10.64 5.31
CA VAL A 180 3.53 9.80 4.11
C VAL A 180 2.20 9.62 3.38
N LEU A 181 1.10 9.38 4.12
CA LEU A 181 -0.23 9.24 3.52
C LEU A 181 -0.72 10.56 2.92
N LEU A 182 -0.47 11.69 3.57
CA LEU A 182 -0.79 13.02 3.03
C LEU A 182 -0.01 13.29 1.75
N ALA A 183 1.29 13.00 1.71
CA ALA A 183 2.11 13.15 0.50
C ALA A 183 1.59 12.26 -0.65
N LEU A 184 1.08 11.05 -0.34
CA LEU A 184 0.44 10.20 -1.34
C LEU A 184 -0.85 10.81 -1.87
N LEU A 185 -1.71 11.32 -1.00
CA LEU A 185 -2.98 11.96 -1.41
C LEU A 185 -2.71 13.19 -2.29
N ASP A 186 -1.75 14.04 -1.91
CA ASP A 186 -1.33 15.19 -2.72
C ASP A 186 -0.83 14.75 -4.10
N ARG A 187 -0.06 13.67 -4.15
CA ARG A 187 0.43 13.09 -5.39
C ARG A 187 -0.69 12.56 -6.28
N VAL A 188 -1.68 11.89 -5.71
CA VAL A 188 -2.87 11.39 -6.42
C VAL A 188 -3.66 12.57 -7.00
N ILE A 189 -3.90 13.61 -6.20
CA ILE A 189 -4.64 14.81 -6.63
C ILE A 189 -3.90 15.52 -7.77
N ALA A 190 -2.59 15.69 -7.67
CA ALA A 190 -1.78 16.33 -8.72
C ALA A 190 -1.90 15.56 -10.04
N LYS A 191 -1.71 14.23 -10.01
CA LYS A 191 -1.82 13.38 -11.20
C LYS A 191 -3.22 13.39 -11.82
N THR A 192 -4.26 13.46 -11.01
CA THR A 192 -5.65 13.53 -11.49
C THR A 192 -5.94 14.86 -12.19
N ARG A 193 -5.38 15.97 -11.68
CA ARG A 193 -5.50 17.30 -12.32
C ARG A 193 -4.79 17.35 -13.66
N ASP A 194 -3.60 16.76 -13.75
CA ASP A 194 -2.82 16.72 -14.99
C ASP A 194 -3.48 15.86 -16.07
N ALA A 195 -4.28 14.86 -15.66
CA ALA A 195 -4.99 13.96 -16.58
C ALA A 195 -6.37 14.51 -17.01
N ALA A 196 -6.89 15.57 -16.39
CA ALA A 196 -8.17 16.18 -16.76
C ALA A 196 -7.99 16.99 -18.06
N PRO A 197 -8.74 16.71 -19.14
CA PRO A 197 -8.68 17.50 -20.36
C PRO A 197 -9.19 18.91 -20.10
N SER A 198 -8.47 19.89 -20.64
CA SER A 198 -8.82 21.33 -20.62
C SER A 198 -10.05 21.59 -21.46
#